data_c5037be5e0f8408a6f09128155819175
#
_entry.id   c5037be5e0f8408a6f09128155819175
#
_cell.length_a   1.000
_cell.length_b   1.000
_cell.length_c   1.000
_cell.angle_alpha   90.00
_cell.angle_beta   90.00
_cell.angle_gamma   90.00
#
_symmetry.space_group_name_H-M   'P 1'
#
loop_
_entity.id
_entity.type
_entity.pdbx_description
1 polymer ?
#
loop_
_entity_poly.entity_id
_entity_poly.type
_entity_poly.pdbx_seq_one_letter_code
_entity_poly.pdbx_strand_id
1 'polypeptide(L)'
;MYKRQLWSFALYGTAVGAGTLFLPIQLGSAGAVVLFITALVAWPLTYWPHKALCQFILSSKTSAGEGITGAVTHYYGKKIGSLITTLYFIAFFVVVLIYAVAITNSLTEQLAKHIAIDLRVRMLVSLGVVLVLNLIFLMGRQATIRVMGFLVFPLIAYFLFLSLYLTGSWQPTPVSYTHLRAHETAANL
;
A
#
# COMPACT_ATOMS: atom_id res chain seq x y z
N MET A 1 22.07 15.49 1.70
CA MET A 1 21.81 14.14 2.23
C MET A 1 20.37 13.96 2.73
N TYR A 2 19.87 14.79 3.61
CA TYR A 2 18.53 14.73 4.21
C TYR A 2 17.36 14.57 3.20
N LYS A 3 17.36 15.32 2.09
CA LYS A 3 16.31 15.23 1.06
C LYS A 3 16.24 13.85 0.37
N ARG A 4 17.39 13.20 0.10
CA ARG A 4 17.43 11.86 -0.52
C ARG A 4 16.86 10.79 0.42
N GLN A 5 17.24 10.85 1.69
CA GLN A 5 16.73 9.92 2.72
C GLN A 5 15.22 10.03 2.88
N LEU A 6 14.70 11.27 2.95
CA LEU A 6 13.27 11.51 3.07
C LEU A 6 12.49 10.92 1.87
N TRP A 7 13.00 11.08 0.66
CA TRP A 7 12.42 10.47 -0.54
C TRP A 7 12.49 8.94 -0.52
N SER A 8 13.59 8.37 -0.06
CA SER A 8 13.72 6.90 0.08
C SER A 8 12.71 6.36 1.08
N PHE A 9 12.51 7.02 2.22
CA PHE A 9 11.50 6.63 3.21
C PHE A 9 10.07 6.80 2.67
N ALA A 10 9.78 7.88 1.96
CA ALA A 10 8.48 8.07 1.34
C ALA A 10 8.19 6.98 0.29
N LEU A 11 9.17 6.63 -0.55
CA LEU A 11 9.04 5.54 -1.52
C LEU A 11 8.86 4.18 -0.83
N TYR A 12 9.59 3.92 0.24
CA TYR A 12 9.39 2.71 1.04
C TYR A 12 7.97 2.64 1.61
N GLY A 13 7.48 3.74 2.19
CA GLY A 13 6.12 3.84 2.71
C GLY A 13 5.03 3.61 1.65
N THR A 14 5.26 4.03 0.40
CA THR A 14 4.34 3.75 -0.71
C THR A 14 4.42 2.29 -1.18
N ALA A 15 5.58 1.66 -1.06
CA ALA A 15 5.76 0.24 -1.41
C ALA A 15 5.13 -0.69 -0.37
N VAL A 16 5.19 -0.32 0.92
CA VAL A 16 4.55 -1.06 2.02
C VAL A 16 3.07 -0.66 2.10
N GLY A 17 2.28 -1.17 1.17
CA GLY A 17 0.83 -0.98 1.17
C GLY A 17 0.08 -2.11 1.89
N ALA A 18 -1.25 -2.06 1.84
CA ALA A 18 -2.13 -3.09 2.40
C ALA A 18 -1.79 -4.50 1.91
N GLY A 19 -1.35 -4.65 0.66
CA GLY A 19 -0.90 -5.93 0.11
C GLY A 19 0.22 -6.59 0.91
N THR A 20 1.17 -5.81 1.40
CA THR A 20 2.30 -6.33 2.21
C THR A 20 1.81 -6.88 3.57
N LEU A 21 0.76 -6.30 4.14
CA LEU A 21 0.15 -6.76 5.40
C LEU A 21 -0.63 -8.07 5.22
N PHE A 22 -1.24 -8.28 4.07
CA PHE A 22 -2.00 -9.50 3.75
C PHE A 22 -1.12 -10.65 3.26
N LEU A 23 0.10 -10.39 2.78
CA LEU A 23 1.04 -11.41 2.31
C LEU A 23 1.27 -12.54 3.34
N PRO A 24 1.58 -12.24 4.62
CA PRO A 24 1.78 -13.32 5.60
C PRO A 24 0.55 -14.18 5.82
N ILE A 25 -0.65 -13.62 5.72
CA ILE A 25 -1.90 -14.34 5.90
C ILE A 25 -2.15 -15.27 4.71
N GLN A 26 -1.97 -14.77 3.49
CA GLN A 26 -2.26 -15.55 2.28
C GLN A 26 -1.15 -16.54 1.92
N LEU A 27 0.11 -16.17 2.11
CA LEU A 27 1.26 -17.03 1.80
C LEU A 27 1.65 -17.94 2.97
N GLY A 28 1.26 -17.61 4.20
CA GLY A 28 1.50 -18.44 5.37
C GLY A 28 0.85 -19.83 5.26
N SER A 29 -0.34 -19.89 4.65
CA SER A 29 -1.02 -21.15 4.35
C SER A 29 -0.31 -22.00 3.28
N ALA A 30 0.45 -21.37 2.39
CA ALA A 30 1.16 -22.05 1.30
C ALA A 30 2.56 -22.56 1.70
N GLY A 31 3.06 -22.15 2.88
CA GLY A 31 4.35 -22.58 3.45
C GLY A 31 5.54 -21.73 3.04
N ALA A 32 6.64 -21.92 3.77
CA ALA A 32 7.86 -21.11 3.66
C ALA A 32 8.53 -21.15 2.27
N VAL A 33 8.45 -22.29 1.59
CA VAL A 33 9.04 -22.45 0.24
C VAL A 33 8.32 -21.57 -0.77
N VAL A 34 6.98 -21.53 -0.75
CA VAL A 34 6.17 -20.70 -1.65
C VAL A 34 6.41 -19.22 -1.34
N LEU A 35 6.52 -18.86 -0.07
CA LEU A 35 6.87 -17.50 0.34
C LEU A 35 8.23 -17.06 -0.23
N PHE A 36 9.24 -17.91 -0.13
CA PHE A 36 10.58 -17.64 -0.65
C PHE A 36 10.59 -17.49 -2.17
N ILE A 37 9.95 -18.40 -2.90
CA ILE A 37 9.83 -18.34 -4.38
C ILE A 37 9.10 -17.06 -4.78
N THR A 38 7.98 -16.74 -4.11
CA THR A 38 7.20 -15.53 -4.38
C THR A 38 8.04 -14.27 -4.15
N ALA A 39 8.80 -14.20 -3.06
CA ALA A 39 9.68 -13.08 -2.77
C ALA A 39 10.76 -12.90 -3.85
N LEU A 40 11.35 -14.00 -4.31
CA LEU A 40 12.38 -14.01 -5.34
C LEU A 40 11.85 -13.56 -6.71
N VAL A 41 10.64 -13.98 -7.07
CA VAL A 41 9.96 -13.59 -8.31
C VAL A 41 9.39 -12.16 -8.22
N ALA A 42 8.88 -11.76 -7.08
CA ALA A 42 8.34 -10.41 -6.86
C ALA A 42 9.41 -9.32 -7.07
N TRP A 43 10.67 -9.60 -6.71
CA TRP A 43 11.75 -8.62 -6.88
C TRP A 43 11.94 -8.18 -8.34
N PRO A 44 12.20 -9.05 -9.33
CA PRO A 44 12.33 -8.64 -10.72
C PRO A 44 11.03 -8.08 -11.29
N LEU A 45 9.87 -8.68 -10.97
CA LEU A 45 8.57 -8.19 -11.43
C LEU A 45 8.24 -6.78 -10.95
N THR A 46 8.79 -6.35 -9.82
CA THR A 46 8.61 -4.99 -9.30
C THR A 46 9.68 -4.05 -9.83
N TYR A 47 10.95 -4.48 -9.83
CA TYR A 47 12.08 -3.63 -10.20
C TYR A 47 12.04 -3.18 -11.68
N TRP A 48 11.80 -4.13 -12.59
CA TRP A 48 11.88 -3.83 -14.03
C TRP A 48 10.81 -2.85 -14.51
N PRO A 49 9.53 -3.01 -14.17
CA PRO A 49 8.50 -2.04 -14.55
C PRO A 49 8.74 -0.64 -13.95
N HIS A 50 9.15 -0.57 -12.68
CA HIS A 50 9.45 0.72 -12.06
C HIS A 50 10.66 1.39 -12.70
N LYS A 51 11.71 0.65 -13.02
CA LYS A 51 12.88 1.16 -13.75
C LYS A 51 12.48 1.65 -15.14
N ALA A 52 11.68 0.88 -15.88
CA ALA A 52 11.20 1.26 -17.19
C ALA A 52 10.33 2.53 -17.12
N LEU A 53 9.44 2.63 -16.15
CA LEU A 53 8.62 3.80 -15.93
C LEU A 53 9.46 5.05 -15.60
N CYS A 54 10.45 4.91 -14.72
CA CYS A 54 11.37 6.01 -14.42
C CYS A 54 12.15 6.45 -15.66
N GLN A 55 12.66 5.51 -16.45
CA GLN A 55 13.37 5.82 -17.71
C GLN A 55 12.45 6.51 -18.71
N PHE A 56 11.20 6.05 -18.85
CA PHE A 56 10.19 6.66 -19.70
C PHE A 56 9.91 8.12 -19.32
N ILE A 57 9.74 8.40 -18.01
CA ILE A 57 9.50 9.77 -17.52
C ILE A 57 10.75 10.64 -17.72
N LEU A 58 11.94 10.12 -17.39
CA LEU A 58 13.18 10.89 -17.47
C LEU A 58 13.62 11.16 -18.91
N SER A 59 13.29 10.28 -19.86
CA SER A 59 13.60 10.48 -21.28
C SER A 59 12.66 11.48 -21.97
N SER A 60 11.50 11.76 -21.36
CA SER A 60 10.63 12.84 -21.83
C SER A 60 11.26 14.20 -21.50
N LYS A 61 11.40 15.08 -22.51
CA LYS A 61 11.90 16.45 -22.34
C LYS A 61 10.88 17.39 -21.69
N THR A 62 10.03 16.85 -20.82
CA THR A 62 8.92 17.55 -20.19
C THR A 62 9.42 18.38 -19.01
N SER A 63 8.74 19.48 -18.69
CA SER A 63 9.10 20.38 -17.58
C SER A 63 9.12 19.65 -16.25
N ALA A 64 10.06 20.00 -15.39
CA ALA A 64 10.17 19.42 -14.06
C ALA A 64 8.87 19.63 -13.25
N GLY A 65 8.10 18.57 -13.08
CA GLY A 65 6.83 18.58 -12.33
C GLY A 65 5.63 17.97 -13.06
N GLU A 66 5.69 17.78 -14.36
CA GLU A 66 4.58 17.20 -15.12
C GLU A 66 4.46 15.67 -14.97
N GLY A 67 5.51 15.01 -14.52
CA GLY A 67 5.52 13.58 -14.21
C GLY A 67 5.10 12.69 -15.38
N ILE A 68 4.33 11.63 -15.05
CA ILE A 68 3.89 10.63 -16.02
C ILE A 68 2.93 11.21 -17.06
N THR A 69 2.08 12.16 -16.70
CA THR A 69 1.07 12.76 -17.58
C THR A 69 1.71 13.60 -18.67
N GLY A 70 2.75 14.35 -18.34
CA GLY A 70 3.55 15.08 -19.30
C GLY A 70 4.31 14.17 -20.25
N ALA A 71 4.96 13.12 -19.72
CA ALA A 71 5.68 12.16 -20.53
C ALA A 71 4.77 11.47 -21.55
N VAL A 72 3.57 11.04 -21.12
CA VAL A 72 2.59 10.40 -22.00
C VAL A 72 2.12 11.37 -23.08
N THR A 73 1.84 12.63 -22.73
CA THR A 73 1.45 13.65 -23.71
C THR A 73 2.55 13.96 -24.71
N HIS A 74 3.81 13.95 -24.24
CA HIS A 74 4.96 14.17 -25.09
C HIS A 74 5.14 13.07 -26.15
N TYR A 75 5.01 11.81 -25.78
CA TYR A 75 5.23 10.67 -26.68
C TYR A 75 4.03 10.31 -27.56
N TYR A 76 2.82 10.40 -27.01
CA TYR A 76 1.60 9.93 -27.69
C TYR A 76 0.72 11.07 -28.21
N GLY A 77 1.11 12.32 -27.98
CA GLY A 77 0.35 13.51 -28.39
C GLY A 77 -0.85 13.79 -27.51
N LYS A 78 -1.49 14.96 -27.72
CA LYS A 78 -2.53 15.48 -26.83
C LYS A 78 -3.76 14.58 -26.71
N LYS A 79 -4.26 13.99 -27.79
CA LYS A 79 -5.48 13.18 -27.78
C LYS A 79 -5.32 11.90 -26.96
N ILE A 80 -4.30 11.09 -27.32
CA ILE A 80 -4.00 9.83 -26.65
C ILE A 80 -3.48 10.11 -25.23
N GLY A 81 -2.65 11.13 -25.07
CA GLY A 81 -2.16 11.57 -23.76
C GLY A 81 -3.28 11.93 -22.79
N SER A 82 -4.30 12.67 -23.27
CA SER A 82 -5.48 13.01 -22.46
C SER A 82 -6.29 11.77 -22.07
N LEU A 83 -6.49 10.83 -23.00
CA LEU A 83 -7.20 9.59 -22.72
C LEU A 83 -6.48 8.78 -21.63
N ILE A 84 -5.17 8.55 -21.79
CA ILE A 84 -4.35 7.80 -20.82
C ILE A 84 -4.35 8.51 -19.47
N THR A 85 -4.21 9.83 -19.45
CA THR A 85 -4.26 10.64 -18.23
C THR A 85 -5.60 10.48 -17.51
N THR A 86 -6.71 10.53 -18.25
CA THR A 86 -8.05 10.34 -17.68
C THR A 86 -8.22 8.95 -17.08
N LEU A 87 -7.80 7.90 -17.80
CA LEU A 87 -7.82 6.52 -17.27
C LEU A 87 -6.95 6.36 -16.02
N TYR A 88 -5.78 6.99 -16.01
CA TYR A 88 -4.90 7.02 -14.84
C TYR A 88 -5.58 7.69 -13.64
N PHE A 89 -6.24 8.84 -13.84
CA PHE A 89 -7.00 9.51 -12.78
C PHE A 89 -8.14 8.66 -12.24
N ILE A 90 -8.90 8.01 -13.11
CA ILE A 90 -9.99 7.10 -12.71
C ILE A 90 -9.43 5.94 -11.86
N ALA A 91 -8.37 5.29 -12.34
CA ALA A 91 -7.73 4.20 -11.61
C ALA A 91 -7.20 4.66 -10.23
N PHE A 92 -6.57 5.82 -10.19
CA PHE A 92 -6.05 6.39 -8.94
C PHE A 92 -7.17 6.77 -7.97
N PHE A 93 -8.27 7.32 -8.48
CA PHE A 93 -9.45 7.64 -7.68
C PHE A 93 -10.03 6.41 -6.99
N VAL A 94 -10.18 5.30 -7.71
CA VAL A 94 -10.66 4.03 -7.12
C VAL A 94 -9.73 3.54 -6.01
N VAL A 95 -8.41 3.60 -6.22
CA VAL A 95 -7.42 3.22 -5.21
C VAL A 95 -7.53 4.10 -3.96
N VAL A 96 -7.62 5.42 -4.13
CA VAL A 96 -7.78 6.37 -3.00
C VAL A 96 -9.08 6.09 -2.23
N LEU A 97 -10.17 5.78 -2.94
CA LEU A 97 -11.45 5.45 -2.34
C LEU A 97 -11.35 4.18 -1.47
N ILE A 98 -10.69 3.12 -1.98
CA ILE A 98 -10.46 1.87 -1.24
C ILE A 98 -9.67 2.16 0.06
N TYR A 99 -8.61 2.94 -0.02
CA TYR A 99 -7.83 3.30 1.16
C TYR A 99 -8.63 4.16 2.15
N ALA A 100 -9.42 5.12 1.68
CA ALA A 100 -10.26 5.94 2.55
C ALA A 100 -11.29 5.08 3.31
N VAL A 101 -11.91 4.12 2.63
CA VAL A 101 -12.84 3.15 3.25
C VAL A 101 -12.10 2.26 4.25
N ALA A 102 -10.93 1.74 3.92
CA ALA A 102 -10.13 0.90 4.80
C ALA A 102 -9.73 1.64 6.09
N ILE A 103 -9.25 2.87 5.97
CA ILE A 103 -8.88 3.72 7.12
C ILE A 103 -10.13 4.01 7.98
N THR A 104 -11.25 4.38 7.35
CA THR A 104 -12.51 4.63 8.06
C THR A 104 -12.98 3.40 8.82
N ASN A 105 -12.94 2.22 8.21
CA ASN A 105 -13.32 0.97 8.87
C ASN A 105 -12.41 0.66 10.06
N SER A 106 -11.10 0.76 9.89
CA SER A 106 -10.14 0.51 10.97
C SER A 106 -10.33 1.47 12.15
N LEU A 107 -10.57 2.75 11.88
CA LEU A 107 -10.81 3.76 12.92
C LEU A 107 -12.14 3.52 13.62
N THR A 108 -13.20 3.21 12.89
CA THR A 108 -14.52 2.93 13.50
C THR A 108 -14.50 1.66 14.33
N GLU A 109 -13.76 0.63 13.92
CA GLU A 109 -13.57 -0.59 14.70
C GLU A 109 -12.84 -0.34 16.02
N GLN A 110 -11.81 0.51 16.02
CA GLN A 110 -11.14 0.91 17.25
C GLN A 110 -12.04 1.75 18.17
N LEU A 111 -12.79 2.70 17.60
CA LEU A 111 -13.74 3.52 18.34
C LEU A 111 -14.90 2.71 18.92
N ALA A 112 -15.34 1.64 18.24
CA ALA A 112 -16.41 0.75 18.68
C ALA A 112 -16.12 0.07 20.03
N LYS A 113 -14.85 -0.01 20.44
CA LYS A 113 -14.44 -0.53 21.75
C LYS A 113 -14.79 0.43 22.90
N HIS A 114 -15.03 1.70 22.61
CA HIS A 114 -15.22 2.75 23.60
C HIS A 114 -16.59 3.44 23.51
N ILE A 115 -17.17 3.50 22.32
CA ILE A 115 -18.44 4.17 22.04
C ILE A 115 -19.31 3.33 21.10
N ALA A 116 -20.63 3.47 21.22
CA ALA A 116 -21.55 2.87 20.25
C ALA A 116 -21.39 3.55 18.88
N ILE A 117 -21.14 2.75 17.85
CA ILE A 117 -20.98 3.25 16.49
C ILE A 117 -22.30 3.22 15.76
N ASP A 118 -22.91 4.40 15.64
CA ASP A 118 -24.05 4.65 14.76
C ASP A 118 -23.56 5.15 13.39
N LEU A 119 -24.45 5.14 12.41
CA LEU A 119 -24.20 5.64 11.06
C LEU A 119 -23.65 7.07 11.06
N ARG A 120 -24.15 7.92 11.96
CA ARG A 120 -23.68 9.31 12.12
C ARG A 120 -22.22 9.39 12.54
N VAL A 121 -21.82 8.58 13.52
CA VAL A 121 -20.42 8.52 13.99
C VAL A 121 -19.52 8.04 12.87
N ARG A 122 -19.93 7.02 12.11
CA ARG A 122 -19.18 6.52 10.95
C ARG A 122 -19.02 7.58 9.87
N MET A 123 -20.06 8.35 9.57
CA MET A 123 -19.99 9.46 8.60
C MET A 123 -19.04 10.57 9.09
N LEU A 124 -19.07 10.93 10.36
CA LEU A 124 -18.17 11.92 10.93
C LEU A 124 -16.71 11.46 10.89
N VAL A 125 -16.43 10.20 11.21
CA VAL A 125 -15.08 9.63 11.09
C VAL A 125 -14.60 9.66 9.64
N SER A 126 -15.42 9.23 8.70
CA SER A 126 -15.10 9.29 7.26
C SER A 126 -14.79 10.70 6.79
N LEU A 127 -15.64 11.66 7.16
CA LEU A 127 -15.43 13.07 6.84
C LEU A 127 -14.13 13.60 7.46
N GLY A 128 -13.87 13.25 8.73
CA GLY A 128 -12.64 13.61 9.42
C GLY A 128 -11.39 13.09 8.71
N VAL A 129 -11.39 11.82 8.29
CA VAL A 129 -10.30 11.21 7.52
C VAL A 129 -10.06 11.97 6.22
N VAL A 130 -11.12 12.23 5.46
CA VAL A 130 -11.02 12.97 4.18
C VAL A 130 -10.50 14.38 4.40
N LEU A 131 -10.98 15.09 5.43
CA LEU A 131 -10.52 16.45 5.75
C LEU A 131 -9.04 16.46 6.15
N VAL A 132 -8.59 15.54 7.02
CA VAL A 132 -7.18 15.45 7.43
C VAL A 132 -6.27 15.18 6.23
N LEU A 133 -6.64 14.23 5.37
CA LEU A 133 -5.86 13.93 4.17
C LEU A 133 -5.78 15.15 3.23
N ASN A 134 -6.92 15.84 3.01
CA ASN A 134 -6.93 17.05 2.19
C ASN A 134 -6.08 18.18 2.79
N LEU A 135 -6.12 18.38 4.11
CA LEU A 135 -5.28 19.38 4.78
C LEU A 135 -3.79 19.09 4.57
N ILE A 136 -3.39 17.82 4.68
CA ILE A 136 -1.99 17.41 4.41
C ILE A 136 -1.60 17.74 2.97
N PHE A 137 -2.49 17.49 1.99
CA PHE A 137 -2.24 17.84 0.59
C PHE A 137 -2.16 19.36 0.36
N LEU A 138 -3.03 20.12 1.01
CA LEU A 138 -3.04 21.60 0.93
C LEU A 138 -1.76 22.23 1.51
N MET A 139 -1.09 21.57 2.48
CA MET A 139 0.20 22.00 2.99
C MET A 139 1.34 21.87 1.97
N GLY A 140 1.06 21.24 0.84
CA GLY A 140 1.99 21.14 -0.29
C GLY A 140 2.90 19.92 -0.24
N ARG A 141 3.57 19.68 -1.39
CA ARG A 141 4.37 18.47 -1.64
C ARG A 141 5.43 18.16 -0.58
N GLN A 142 6.09 19.18 -0.07
CA GLN A 142 7.16 18.98 0.92
C GLN A 142 6.61 18.53 2.28
N ALA A 143 5.47 19.05 2.69
CA ALA A 143 4.80 18.65 3.92
C ALA A 143 4.30 17.20 3.82
N THR A 144 3.65 16.87 2.72
CA THR A 144 3.17 15.50 2.44
C THR A 144 4.31 14.48 2.51
N ILE A 145 5.44 14.73 1.84
CA ILE A 145 6.61 13.82 1.87
C ILE A 145 7.18 13.71 3.28
N ARG A 146 7.18 14.79 4.05
CA ARG A 146 7.67 14.78 5.43
C ARG A 146 6.78 13.98 6.36
N VAL A 147 5.46 14.13 6.24
CA VAL A 147 4.47 13.34 7.00
C VAL A 147 4.59 11.86 6.64
N MET A 148 4.66 11.52 5.36
CA MET A 148 4.88 10.14 4.91
C MET A 148 6.17 9.56 5.47
N GLY A 149 7.29 10.28 5.37
CA GLY A 149 8.57 9.86 5.92
C GLY A 149 8.51 9.62 7.43
N PHE A 150 7.82 10.48 8.17
CA PHE A 150 7.66 10.31 9.62
C PHE A 150 6.84 9.07 9.98
N LEU A 151 5.76 8.79 9.25
CA LEU A 151 4.89 7.62 9.49
C LEU A 151 5.59 6.28 9.18
N VAL A 152 6.62 6.29 8.33
CA VAL A 152 7.38 5.09 7.97
C VAL A 152 8.21 4.57 9.14
N PHE A 153 8.74 5.44 10.01
CA PHE A 153 9.58 5.01 11.14
C PHE A 153 8.83 4.09 12.13
N PRO A 154 7.65 4.48 12.68
CA PRO A 154 6.90 3.59 13.55
C PRO A 154 6.46 2.32 12.82
N LEU A 155 6.18 2.38 11.53
CA LEU A 155 5.82 1.22 10.73
C LEU A 155 6.97 0.21 10.65
N ILE A 156 8.19 0.67 10.33
CA ILE A 156 9.39 -0.19 10.31
C ILE A 156 9.66 -0.77 11.69
N ALA A 157 9.61 0.07 12.73
CA ALA A 157 9.82 -0.37 14.11
C ALA A 157 8.82 -1.45 14.52
N TYR A 158 7.55 -1.27 14.17
CA TYR A 158 6.49 -2.24 14.43
C TYR A 158 6.74 -3.58 13.72
N PHE A 159 7.09 -3.56 12.43
CA PHE A 159 7.40 -4.78 11.68
C PHE A 159 8.62 -5.51 12.22
N LEU A 160 9.68 -4.78 12.58
CA LEU A 160 10.87 -5.36 13.19
C LEU A 160 10.53 -6.00 14.55
N PHE A 161 9.80 -5.29 15.40
CA PHE A 161 9.34 -5.80 16.68
C PHE A 161 8.51 -7.08 16.51
N LEU A 162 7.54 -7.07 15.61
CA LEU A 162 6.66 -8.20 15.35
C LEU A 162 7.44 -9.39 14.77
N SER A 163 8.38 -9.14 13.87
CA SER A 163 9.26 -10.16 13.31
C SER A 163 10.10 -10.84 14.38
N LEU A 164 10.71 -10.05 15.27
CA LEU A 164 11.52 -10.58 16.37
C LEU A 164 10.66 -11.33 17.40
N TYR A 165 9.51 -10.78 17.75
CA TYR A 165 8.59 -11.39 18.71
C TYR A 165 8.05 -12.75 18.22
N LEU A 166 7.70 -12.85 16.93
CA LEU A 166 7.16 -14.08 16.34
C LEU A 166 8.23 -15.12 16.01
N THR A 167 9.52 -14.78 16.04
CA THR A 167 10.61 -15.73 15.75
C THR A 167 10.59 -16.93 16.71
N GLY A 168 10.22 -16.72 17.98
CA GLY A 168 10.15 -17.78 18.99
C GLY A 168 8.98 -18.76 18.81
N SER A 169 7.95 -18.38 18.08
CA SER A 169 6.76 -19.19 17.79
C SER A 169 6.68 -19.65 16.33
N TRP A 170 7.77 -19.49 15.59
CA TRP A 170 7.80 -19.82 14.17
C TRP A 170 7.70 -21.33 13.93
N GLN A 171 6.67 -21.75 13.22
CA GLN A 171 6.47 -23.12 12.77
C GLN A 171 6.68 -23.18 11.26
N PRO A 172 7.73 -23.86 10.77
CA PRO A 172 8.02 -23.94 9.32
C PRO A 172 7.06 -24.87 8.56
N THR A 173 6.21 -25.63 9.27
CA THR A 173 5.24 -26.53 8.65
C THR A 173 4.08 -25.75 8.05
N PRO A 174 3.65 -26.07 6.80
CA PRO A 174 2.53 -25.42 6.17
C PRO A 174 1.23 -25.59 6.96
N VAL A 175 0.48 -24.50 7.14
CA VAL A 175 -0.82 -24.50 7.85
C VAL A 175 -1.89 -25.33 7.11
N SER A 176 -1.62 -25.74 5.87
CA SER A 176 -2.55 -26.55 5.04
C SER A 176 -2.98 -27.88 5.66
N TYR A 177 -2.17 -28.46 6.54
CA TYR A 177 -2.54 -29.69 7.23
C TYR A 177 -3.70 -29.53 8.23
N THR A 178 -3.92 -28.38 8.78
CA THR A 178 -5.00 -28.12 9.73
C THR A 178 -6.36 -27.97 9.04
N HIS A 179 -6.40 -27.38 7.85
CA HIS A 179 -7.63 -27.24 7.07
C HIS A 179 -8.08 -28.55 6.40
N LEU A 180 -7.17 -29.39 5.93
CA LEU A 180 -7.50 -30.70 5.39
C LEU A 180 -8.07 -31.61 6.48
N ARG A 181 -7.51 -31.59 7.70
CA ARG A 181 -8.02 -32.37 8.83
C ARG A 181 -9.41 -31.90 9.30
N ALA A 182 -9.70 -30.60 9.24
CA ALA A 182 -11.03 -30.08 9.57
C ALA A 182 -12.09 -30.54 8.55
N HIS A 183 -11.74 -30.66 7.28
CA HIS A 183 -12.62 -31.20 6.24
C HIS A 183 -12.79 -32.73 6.33
N GLU A 184 -11.75 -33.47 6.72
CA GLU A 184 -11.85 -34.94 6.93
C GLU A 184 -12.72 -35.30 8.13
N THR A 185 -12.65 -34.50 9.23
CA THR A 185 -13.52 -34.74 10.39
C THR A 185 -14.97 -34.34 10.14
N ALA A 186 -15.25 -33.37 9.26
CA ALA A 186 -16.62 -33.01 8.87
C ALA A 186 -17.23 -33.96 7.85
N ALA A 187 -16.44 -34.73 7.10
CA ALA A 187 -16.91 -35.74 6.14
C ALA A 187 -17.17 -37.11 6.79
N ASN A 188 -16.72 -37.31 8.06
CA ASN A 188 -16.86 -38.55 8.80
C ASN A 188 -17.93 -38.51 9.93
N LEU A 189 -18.75 -37.43 9.96
CA LEU A 189 -19.94 -37.27 10.80
C LEU A 189 -21.19 -37.27 9.96
#